data_e7e19662e3651fef0b8378376f484fe9
#
_entry.id   e7e19662e3651fef0b8378376f484fe9
#
_cell.length_a   1.000
_cell.length_b   1.000
_cell.length_c   1.000
_cell.angle_alpha   90.00
_cell.angle_beta   90.00
_cell.angle_gamma   90.00
#
_symmetry.space_group_name_H-M   'P 1'
#
loop_
_entity.id
_entity.type
_entity.pdbx_description
1 polymer ?
#
loop_
_entity_poly.entity_id
_entity_poly.type
_entity_poly.pdbx_seq_one_letter_code
_entity_poly.pdbx_strand_id
1 'polypeptide(L)'
;MGVIISLLVSIVFAAIIVWVADWTVRPQTALDILNQRLARGEIDRAEYDEKRKLIGRDSTLWTVIPTDHVLDMVPRLRIVAKIAAWTLATTIVVLSVVPPHSRPETGLPHGLEHFAIWWVTGIAFALAYNLKPFLLATALVIFSGAVEIAQLFVPGRHARVTDFIIDALACIVGLLMISITVQVRASRATAK
;
A
#
# COMPACT_ATOMS: atom_id res chain seq x y z
N MET A 1 6.91 29.08 -1.48
CA MET A 1 6.67 28.39 -0.18
C MET A 1 5.83 27.13 -0.36
N GLY A 2 4.70 27.14 -1.08
CA GLY A 2 3.82 25.98 -1.25
C GLY A 2 4.53 24.71 -1.78
N VAL A 3 5.39 24.83 -2.78
CA VAL A 3 6.13 23.69 -3.37
C VAL A 3 7.05 23.01 -2.35
N ILE A 4 7.74 23.80 -1.52
CA ILE A 4 8.65 23.25 -0.49
C ILE A 4 7.85 22.50 0.59
N ILE A 5 6.72 23.05 1.04
CA ILE A 5 5.85 22.41 2.04
C ILE A 5 5.30 21.10 1.47
N SER A 6 4.85 21.08 0.21
CA SER A 6 4.31 19.87 -0.43
C SER A 6 5.36 18.79 -0.64
N LEU A 7 6.58 19.15 -1.03
CA LEU A 7 7.70 18.21 -1.10
C LEU A 7 8.02 17.61 0.27
N LEU A 8 8.03 18.44 1.33
CA LEU A 8 8.23 17.97 2.70
C LEU A 8 7.12 17.03 3.15
N VAL A 9 5.85 17.34 2.86
CA VAL A 9 4.71 16.47 3.15
C VAL A 9 4.85 15.12 2.44
N SER A 10 5.23 15.12 1.16
CA SER A 10 5.44 13.90 0.38
C SER A 10 6.59 13.06 0.94
N ILE A 11 7.71 13.69 1.30
CA ILE A 11 8.89 13.00 1.87
C ILE A 11 8.53 12.39 3.24
N VAL A 12 7.88 13.15 4.11
CA VAL A 12 7.46 12.67 5.44
C VAL A 12 6.45 11.53 5.30
N PHE A 13 5.48 11.66 4.40
CA PHE A 13 4.50 10.61 4.13
C PHE A 13 5.16 9.34 3.56
N ALA A 14 6.10 9.49 2.62
CA ALA A 14 6.91 8.39 2.11
C ALA A 14 7.67 7.69 3.24
N ALA A 15 8.35 8.45 4.09
CA ALA A 15 9.10 7.92 5.21
C ALA A 15 8.19 7.17 6.21
N ILE A 16 6.99 7.71 6.51
CA ILE A 16 6.01 7.05 7.39
C ILE A 16 5.54 5.73 6.77
N ILE A 17 5.16 5.69 5.50
CA ILE A 17 4.70 4.43 4.86
C ILE A 17 5.83 3.40 4.80
N VAL A 18 7.06 3.80 4.43
CA VAL A 18 8.21 2.89 4.43
C VAL A 18 8.50 2.37 5.83
N TRP A 19 8.49 3.24 6.84
CA TRP A 19 8.73 2.86 8.23
C TRP A 19 7.64 1.92 8.76
N VAL A 20 6.36 2.22 8.54
CA VAL A 20 5.23 1.36 8.92
C VAL A 20 5.28 0.04 8.17
N ALA A 21 5.63 0.05 6.87
CA ALA A 21 5.78 -1.16 6.06
C ALA A 21 6.91 -2.05 6.60
N ASP A 22 8.06 -1.48 6.95
CA ASP A 22 9.19 -2.23 7.51
C ASP A 22 8.86 -2.81 8.90
N TRP A 23 8.13 -2.05 9.71
CA TRP A 23 7.76 -2.47 11.07
C TRP A 23 6.67 -3.55 11.09
N THR A 24 5.72 -3.54 10.13
CA THR A 24 4.56 -4.45 10.12
C THR A 24 4.75 -5.68 9.22
N VAL A 25 5.71 -5.68 8.32
CA VAL A 25 5.89 -6.68 7.24
C VAL A 25 7.20 -7.46 7.41
N ARG A 26 7.57 -7.83 8.62
CA ARG A 26 8.43 -9.02 8.74
C ARG A 26 7.52 -10.24 8.62
N PRO A 27 7.45 -10.93 7.45
CA PRO A 27 6.72 -12.18 7.37
C PRO A 27 7.40 -13.12 8.36
N GLN A 28 6.67 -13.55 9.39
CA GLN A 28 7.15 -14.61 10.25
C GLN A 28 7.31 -15.85 9.37
N THR A 29 8.53 -16.27 9.17
CA THR A 29 8.79 -17.54 8.49
C THR A 29 8.31 -18.69 9.38
N ALA A 30 8.01 -19.83 8.77
CA ALA A 30 7.68 -21.04 9.54
C ALA A 30 8.77 -21.36 10.59
N LEU A 31 10.03 -21.05 10.28
CA LEU A 31 11.17 -21.16 11.20
C LEU A 31 11.08 -20.15 12.36
N ASP A 32 10.63 -18.93 12.14
CA ASP A 32 10.48 -17.93 13.21
C ASP A 32 9.39 -18.35 14.18
N ILE A 33 8.27 -18.88 13.67
CA ILE A 33 7.18 -19.43 14.50
C ILE A 33 7.69 -20.63 15.31
N LEU A 34 8.46 -21.52 14.69
CA LEU A 34 9.02 -22.69 15.35
C LEU A 34 10.01 -22.29 16.45
N ASN A 35 10.89 -21.33 16.19
CA ASN A 35 11.82 -20.77 17.18
C ASN A 35 11.07 -20.13 18.37
N GLN A 36 9.98 -19.43 18.09
CA GLN A 36 9.17 -18.77 19.10
C GLN A 36 8.44 -19.79 20.00
N ARG A 37 7.96 -20.89 19.44
CA ARG A 37 7.33 -21.97 20.21
C ARG A 37 8.34 -22.71 21.09
N LEU A 38 9.56 -22.97 20.60
CA LEU A 38 10.64 -23.52 21.41
C LEU A 38 11.04 -22.57 22.56
N ALA A 39 11.17 -21.27 22.28
CA ALA A 39 11.51 -20.26 23.30
C ALA A 39 10.43 -20.12 24.38
N ARG A 40 9.16 -20.38 24.06
CA ARG A 40 8.05 -20.41 25.02
C ARG A 40 7.92 -21.72 25.80
N GLY A 41 8.72 -22.74 25.46
CA GLY A 41 8.59 -24.07 26.05
C GLY A 41 7.35 -24.85 25.60
N GLU A 42 6.71 -24.44 24.51
CA GLU A 42 5.52 -25.11 23.96
C GLU A 42 5.88 -26.42 23.23
N ILE A 43 7.11 -26.53 22.79
CA ILE A 43 7.69 -27.71 22.12
C ILE A 43 9.05 -28.01 22.71
N ASP A 44 9.43 -29.28 22.72
CA ASP A 44 10.76 -29.70 23.14
C ASP A 44 11.77 -29.64 21.98
N ARG A 45 13.03 -29.89 22.28
CA ARG A 45 14.12 -29.81 21.31
C ARG A 45 14.03 -30.92 20.24
N ALA A 46 13.50 -32.09 20.61
CA ALA A 46 13.33 -33.21 19.68
C ALA A 46 12.22 -32.92 18.67
N GLU A 47 11.08 -32.43 19.13
CA GLU A 47 9.96 -31.99 18.29
C GLU A 47 10.36 -30.80 17.39
N TYR A 48 11.17 -29.86 17.92
CA TYR A 48 11.72 -28.77 17.12
C TYR A 48 12.58 -29.27 15.97
N ASP A 49 13.54 -30.19 16.25
CA ASP A 49 14.46 -30.73 15.24
C ASP A 49 13.72 -31.53 14.17
N GLU A 50 12.68 -32.28 14.56
CA GLU A 50 11.81 -33.00 13.63
C GLU A 50 11.08 -32.03 12.68
N LYS A 51 10.41 -31.02 13.24
CA LYS A 51 9.66 -30.02 12.45
C LYS A 51 10.57 -29.17 11.58
N ARG A 52 11.77 -28.85 12.06
CA ARG A 52 12.78 -28.12 11.28
C ARG A 52 13.24 -28.95 10.07
N LYS A 53 13.42 -30.27 10.23
CA LYS A 53 13.75 -31.17 9.10
C LYS A 53 12.63 -31.22 8.06
N LEU A 54 11.37 -31.21 8.50
CA LEU A 54 10.21 -31.18 7.59
C LEU A 54 10.15 -29.87 6.81
N ILE A 55 10.35 -28.72 7.46
CA ILE A 55 10.40 -27.41 6.81
C ILE A 55 11.54 -27.35 5.77
N GLY A 56 12.73 -27.88 6.12
CA GLY A 56 13.87 -27.97 5.19
C GLY A 56 13.65 -28.96 4.03
N ARG A 57 12.87 -30.00 4.23
CA ARG A 57 12.55 -31.02 3.23
C ARG A 57 11.47 -30.56 2.25
N ASP A 58 10.48 -29.82 2.74
CA ASP A 58 9.44 -29.21 1.91
C ASP A 58 10.01 -28.18 0.92
N SER A 59 11.10 -27.49 1.28
CA SER A 59 11.76 -26.58 0.37
C SER A 59 12.35 -27.26 -0.87
N THR A 60 12.64 -28.56 -0.81
CA THR A 60 13.16 -29.34 -1.93
C THR A 60 12.05 -29.96 -2.81
N LEU A 61 10.85 -30.13 -2.26
CA LEU A 61 9.70 -30.66 -3.03
C LEU A 61 9.07 -29.61 -3.94
N TRP A 62 9.18 -28.33 -3.62
CA TRP A 62 8.68 -27.21 -4.43
C TRP A 62 9.55 -26.90 -5.65
N THR A 63 10.75 -27.47 -5.75
CA THR A 63 11.65 -27.31 -6.92
C THR A 63 11.21 -28.12 -8.15
N VAL A 64 10.21 -28.99 -8.04
CA VAL A 64 9.72 -29.84 -9.15
C VAL A 64 8.61 -29.20 -9.98
N ILE A 65 7.96 -28.14 -9.45
CA ILE A 65 7.02 -27.35 -10.24
C ILE A 65 7.79 -26.12 -10.74
N PRO A 66 7.87 -25.84 -12.03
CA PRO A 66 8.49 -24.60 -12.53
C PRO A 66 7.59 -23.40 -12.20
N THR A 67 7.55 -23.06 -10.90
CA THR A 67 6.86 -21.89 -10.36
C THR A 67 7.73 -20.63 -10.45
N ASP A 68 8.96 -20.78 -10.97
CA ASP A 68 9.96 -19.75 -11.05
C ASP A 68 9.42 -18.47 -11.73
N HIS A 69 8.64 -18.65 -12.80
CA HIS A 69 8.02 -17.51 -13.49
C HIS A 69 6.87 -16.85 -12.71
N VAL A 70 6.14 -17.59 -11.90
CA VAL A 70 5.02 -17.04 -11.10
C VAL A 70 5.54 -16.37 -9.84
N LEU A 71 6.54 -16.98 -9.17
CA LEU A 71 7.17 -16.41 -7.98
C LEU A 71 8.00 -15.16 -8.29
N ASP A 72 8.64 -15.10 -9.47
CA ASP A 72 9.37 -13.93 -9.94
C ASP A 72 8.45 -12.79 -10.40
N MET A 73 7.24 -13.11 -10.84
CA MET A 73 6.28 -12.11 -11.31
C MET A 73 5.68 -11.28 -10.17
N VAL A 74 5.45 -11.90 -9.00
CA VAL A 74 4.87 -11.22 -7.83
C VAL A 74 5.79 -10.09 -7.29
N PRO A 75 7.09 -10.31 -7.06
CA PRO A 75 7.97 -9.21 -6.62
C PRO A 75 8.13 -8.11 -7.66
N ARG A 76 8.23 -8.45 -8.96
CA ARG A 76 8.28 -7.45 -10.04
C ARG A 76 7.01 -6.62 -10.10
N LEU A 77 5.85 -7.26 -10.03
CA LEU A 77 4.56 -6.56 -10.01
C LEU A 77 4.45 -5.61 -8.82
N ARG A 78 4.93 -6.02 -7.64
CA ARG A 78 4.96 -5.15 -6.45
C ARG A 78 5.88 -3.94 -6.62
N ILE A 79 7.03 -4.10 -7.26
CA ILE A 79 7.93 -2.98 -7.55
C ILE A 79 7.25 -1.99 -8.50
N VAL A 80 6.63 -2.48 -9.58
CA VAL A 80 5.86 -1.63 -10.51
C VAL A 80 4.71 -0.93 -9.79
N ALA A 81 3.96 -1.65 -8.95
CA ALA A 81 2.89 -1.06 -8.16
C ALA A 81 3.40 0.02 -7.18
N LYS A 82 4.56 -0.18 -6.55
CA LYS A 82 5.20 0.85 -5.70
C LYS A 82 5.58 2.08 -6.50
N ILE A 83 6.22 1.91 -7.65
CA ILE A 83 6.58 3.02 -8.53
C ILE A 83 5.32 3.78 -8.95
N ALA A 84 4.27 3.07 -9.40
CA ALA A 84 3.00 3.67 -9.80
C ALA A 84 2.34 4.43 -8.63
N ALA A 85 2.26 3.83 -7.44
CA ALA A 85 1.67 4.45 -6.25
C ALA A 85 2.37 5.76 -5.88
N TRP A 86 3.70 5.76 -5.86
CA TRP A 86 4.49 6.96 -5.54
C TRP A 86 4.46 8.00 -6.65
N THR A 87 4.44 7.60 -7.91
CA THR A 87 4.25 8.52 -9.04
C THR A 87 2.91 9.22 -8.95
N LEU A 88 1.82 8.48 -8.67
CA LEU A 88 0.49 9.05 -8.48
C LEU A 88 0.46 10.01 -7.29
N ALA A 89 0.98 9.61 -6.14
CA ALA A 89 1.04 10.46 -4.95
C ALA A 89 1.82 11.76 -5.22
N THR A 90 2.98 11.67 -5.89
CA THR A 90 3.77 12.84 -6.28
C THR A 90 3.01 13.72 -7.26
N THR A 91 2.34 13.14 -8.25
CA THR A 91 1.51 13.87 -9.23
C THR A 91 0.38 14.63 -8.53
N ILE A 92 -0.33 13.99 -7.59
CA ILE A 92 -1.37 14.63 -6.79
C ILE A 92 -0.80 15.85 -6.07
N VAL A 93 0.33 15.70 -5.39
CA VAL A 93 0.96 16.80 -4.66
C VAL A 93 1.37 17.93 -5.60
N VAL A 94 2.02 17.62 -6.72
CA VAL A 94 2.45 18.62 -7.72
C VAL A 94 1.24 19.38 -8.25
N LEU A 95 0.21 18.66 -8.71
CA LEU A 95 -1.01 19.28 -9.23
C LEU A 95 -1.76 20.09 -8.16
N SER A 96 -1.63 19.72 -6.89
CA SER A 96 -2.25 20.45 -5.78
C SER A 96 -1.62 21.79 -5.49
N VAL A 97 -0.35 21.99 -5.86
CA VAL A 97 0.38 23.26 -5.62
C VAL A 97 0.56 24.11 -6.88
N VAL A 98 0.24 23.57 -8.04
CA VAL A 98 0.23 24.34 -9.30
C VAL A 98 -0.97 25.29 -9.30
N PRO A 99 -0.77 26.58 -9.64
CA PRO A 99 -1.86 27.54 -9.75
C PRO A 99 -2.95 27.08 -10.74
N PRO A 100 -4.23 27.41 -10.49
CA PRO A 100 -5.35 26.88 -11.30
C PRO A 100 -5.22 27.15 -12.81
N HIS A 101 -4.70 28.33 -13.19
CA HIS A 101 -4.52 28.73 -14.60
C HIS A 101 -3.44 27.93 -15.37
N SER A 102 -2.59 27.18 -14.67
CA SER A 102 -1.50 26.38 -15.28
C SER A 102 -1.83 24.90 -15.30
N ARG A 103 -3.04 24.49 -14.89
CA ARG A 103 -3.47 23.10 -14.94
C ARG A 103 -3.98 22.71 -16.31
N PRO A 104 -3.71 21.48 -16.78
CA PRO A 104 -4.41 20.93 -17.92
C PRO A 104 -5.89 20.78 -17.58
N GLU A 105 -6.76 21.28 -18.45
CA GLU A 105 -8.21 21.07 -18.34
C GLU A 105 -8.58 19.75 -19.01
N THR A 106 -9.22 18.85 -18.26
CA THR A 106 -9.64 17.52 -18.80
C THR A 106 -11.06 17.56 -19.36
N GLY A 107 -11.82 18.64 -19.09
CA GLY A 107 -13.24 18.73 -19.44
C GLY A 107 -14.19 17.87 -18.59
N LEU A 108 -13.67 17.15 -17.61
CA LEU A 108 -14.47 16.37 -16.65
C LEU A 108 -14.94 17.24 -15.48
N PRO A 109 -16.08 16.89 -14.84
CA PRO A 109 -16.49 17.53 -13.60
C PRO A 109 -15.38 17.40 -12.54
N HIS A 110 -15.06 18.49 -11.84
CA HIS A 110 -13.97 18.57 -10.87
C HIS A 110 -13.97 17.41 -9.83
N GLY A 111 -15.13 17.10 -9.25
CA GLY A 111 -15.23 15.99 -8.28
C GLY A 111 -14.96 14.61 -8.90
N LEU A 112 -15.19 14.42 -10.19
CA LEU A 112 -14.89 13.15 -10.87
C LEU A 112 -13.38 13.00 -11.12
N GLU A 113 -12.69 14.09 -11.44
CA GLU A 113 -11.22 14.08 -11.57
C GLU A 113 -10.55 13.71 -10.25
N HIS A 114 -10.98 14.36 -9.15
CA HIS A 114 -10.52 14.04 -7.80
C HIS A 114 -10.79 12.57 -7.47
N PHE A 115 -12.03 12.12 -7.61
CA PHE A 115 -12.40 10.74 -7.34
C PHE A 115 -11.52 9.75 -8.13
N ALA A 116 -11.34 9.96 -9.42
CA ALA A 116 -10.62 9.03 -10.28
C ALA A 116 -9.14 8.89 -9.88
N ILE A 117 -8.42 9.99 -9.67
CA ILE A 117 -7.01 9.95 -9.33
C ILE A 117 -6.78 9.34 -7.94
N TRP A 118 -7.61 9.65 -6.96
CA TRP A 118 -7.49 9.11 -5.62
C TRP A 118 -7.92 7.64 -5.54
N TRP A 119 -8.92 7.25 -6.31
CA TRP A 119 -9.33 5.85 -6.43
C TRP A 119 -8.22 4.96 -7.00
N VAL A 120 -7.60 5.38 -8.11
CA VAL A 120 -6.46 4.66 -8.70
C VAL A 120 -5.27 4.65 -7.74
N THR A 121 -5.04 5.73 -7.00
CA THR A 121 -4.00 5.80 -5.97
C THR A 121 -4.25 4.77 -4.86
N GLY A 122 -5.48 4.66 -4.37
CA GLY A 122 -5.86 3.63 -3.39
C GLY A 122 -5.61 2.21 -3.88
N ILE A 123 -5.95 1.91 -5.13
CA ILE A 123 -5.66 0.62 -5.79
C ILE A 123 -4.14 0.37 -5.84
N ALA A 124 -3.37 1.36 -6.31
CA ALA A 124 -1.93 1.22 -6.48
C ALA A 124 -1.23 0.95 -5.14
N PHE A 125 -1.61 1.65 -4.07
CA PHE A 125 -1.08 1.41 -2.73
C PHE A 125 -1.50 0.04 -2.18
N ALA A 126 -2.73 -0.41 -2.43
CA ALA A 126 -3.19 -1.74 -2.00
C ALA A 126 -2.41 -2.87 -2.69
N LEU A 127 -2.04 -2.70 -3.96
CA LEU A 127 -1.21 -3.65 -4.71
C LEU A 127 0.28 -3.59 -4.30
N ALA A 128 0.76 -2.40 -3.95
CA ALA A 128 2.15 -2.16 -3.61
C ALA A 128 2.55 -2.71 -2.24
N TYR A 129 1.64 -2.60 -1.26
CA TYR A 129 1.94 -2.85 0.14
C TYR A 129 1.03 -3.92 0.75
N ASN A 130 1.65 -4.92 1.39
CA ASN A 130 0.93 -5.95 2.14
C ASN A 130 0.68 -5.51 3.59
N LEU A 131 0.05 -4.36 3.76
CA LEU A 131 -0.32 -3.81 5.06
C LEU A 131 -1.75 -4.20 5.44
N LYS A 132 -2.06 -4.15 6.74
CA LYS A 132 -3.45 -4.26 7.19
C LYS A 132 -4.26 -3.15 6.51
N PRO A 133 -5.40 -3.46 5.87
CA PRO A 133 -6.18 -2.48 5.11
C PRO A 133 -6.52 -1.21 5.90
N PHE A 134 -6.80 -1.36 7.20
CA PHE A 134 -7.07 -0.23 8.09
C PHE A 134 -5.89 0.74 8.20
N LEU A 135 -4.65 0.23 8.38
CA LEU A 135 -3.46 1.09 8.49
C LEU A 135 -3.21 1.86 7.20
N LEU A 136 -3.39 1.18 6.06
CA LEU A 136 -3.19 1.81 4.76
C LEU A 136 -4.29 2.85 4.48
N ALA A 137 -5.54 2.55 4.82
CA ALA A 137 -6.65 3.49 4.72
C ALA A 137 -6.38 4.74 5.58
N THR A 138 -5.98 4.56 6.84
CA THR A 138 -5.65 5.67 7.74
C THR A 138 -4.53 6.54 7.17
N ALA A 139 -3.46 5.93 6.66
CA ALA A 139 -2.35 6.67 6.05
C ALA A 139 -2.79 7.49 4.83
N LEU A 140 -3.61 6.92 3.95
CA LEU A 140 -4.12 7.60 2.75
C LEU A 140 -5.11 8.73 3.11
N VAL A 141 -5.95 8.55 4.13
CA VAL A 141 -6.85 9.61 4.63
C VAL A 141 -6.04 10.76 5.23
N ILE A 142 -5.00 10.48 6.02
CA ILE A 142 -4.10 11.50 6.55
C ILE A 142 -3.39 12.23 5.40
N PHE A 143 -2.95 11.50 4.39
CA PHE A 143 -2.31 12.08 3.22
C PHE A 143 -3.25 13.01 2.44
N SER A 144 -4.51 12.61 2.19
CA SER A 144 -5.48 13.47 1.51
C SER A 144 -5.76 14.74 2.31
N GLY A 145 -5.91 14.65 3.63
CA GLY A 145 -6.05 15.81 4.51
C GLY A 145 -4.82 16.74 4.47
N ALA A 146 -3.61 16.17 4.46
CA ALA A 146 -2.38 16.96 4.37
C ALA A 146 -2.26 17.70 3.02
N VAL A 147 -2.68 17.05 1.92
CA VAL A 147 -2.74 17.67 0.60
C VAL A 147 -3.73 18.84 0.59
N GLU A 148 -4.91 18.67 1.18
CA GLU A 148 -5.92 19.71 1.27
C GLU A 148 -5.44 20.92 2.12
N ILE A 149 -4.78 20.65 3.24
CA ILE A 149 -4.15 21.70 4.06
C ILE A 149 -3.06 22.43 3.27
N ALA A 150 -2.24 21.69 2.49
CA ALA A 150 -1.19 22.31 1.68
C ALA A 150 -1.76 23.28 0.64
N GLN A 151 -2.96 23.05 0.14
CA GLN A 151 -3.65 23.93 -0.81
C GLN A 151 -4.00 25.30 -0.21
N LEU A 152 -4.19 25.42 1.11
CA LEU A 152 -4.41 26.70 1.79
C LEU A 152 -3.25 27.68 1.62
N PHE A 153 -2.05 27.17 1.37
CA PHE A 153 -0.84 28.00 1.18
C PHE A 153 -0.58 28.34 -0.30
N VAL A 154 -1.50 27.97 -1.21
CA VAL A 154 -1.37 28.24 -2.65
C VAL A 154 -2.31 29.39 -3.04
N PRO A 155 -1.78 30.52 -3.57
CA PRO A 155 -2.60 31.62 -4.00
C PRO A 155 -3.64 31.20 -5.04
N GLY A 156 -4.90 31.64 -4.84
CA GLY A 156 -6.01 31.32 -5.75
C GLY A 156 -6.63 29.94 -5.56
N ARG A 157 -6.22 29.18 -4.51
CA ARG A 157 -6.87 27.95 -4.10
C ARG A 157 -7.60 28.08 -2.78
N HIS A 158 -8.66 27.31 -2.68
CA HIS A 158 -9.45 27.19 -1.46
C HIS A 158 -9.55 25.71 -1.12
N ALA A 159 -9.09 25.32 0.07
CA ALA A 159 -9.34 23.99 0.59
C ALA A 159 -10.85 23.79 0.80
N ARG A 160 -11.38 22.69 0.33
CA ARG A 160 -12.79 22.34 0.44
C ARG A 160 -12.95 21.02 1.19
N VAL A 161 -13.70 21.04 2.26
CA VAL A 161 -14.01 19.80 3.02
C VAL A 161 -14.65 18.74 2.12
N THR A 162 -15.43 19.15 1.10
CA THR A 162 -16.01 18.25 0.11
C THR A 162 -14.96 17.51 -0.71
N ASP A 163 -13.87 18.18 -1.10
CA ASP A 163 -12.80 17.59 -1.90
C ASP A 163 -12.03 16.57 -1.04
N PHE A 164 -11.72 16.91 0.21
CA PHE A 164 -11.17 15.96 1.19
C PHE A 164 -12.03 14.69 1.35
N ILE A 165 -13.36 14.86 1.49
CA ILE A 165 -14.27 13.71 1.66
C ILE A 165 -14.26 12.83 0.41
N ILE A 166 -14.33 13.43 -0.78
CA ILE A 166 -14.28 12.70 -2.07
C ILE A 166 -12.97 11.93 -2.19
N ASP A 167 -11.85 12.57 -1.91
CA ASP A 167 -10.51 12.01 -2.01
C ASP A 167 -10.32 10.83 -1.05
N ALA A 168 -10.71 11.01 0.22
CA ALA A 168 -10.64 9.97 1.25
C ALA A 168 -11.53 8.77 0.90
N LEU A 169 -12.77 8.99 0.49
CA LEU A 169 -13.69 7.92 0.10
C LEU A 169 -13.20 7.19 -1.15
N ALA A 170 -12.69 7.90 -2.15
CA ALA A 170 -12.15 7.30 -3.36
C ALA A 170 -10.97 6.36 -3.05
N CYS A 171 -10.04 6.79 -2.20
CA CYS A 171 -8.94 5.95 -1.73
C CYS A 171 -9.42 4.68 -1.02
N ILE A 172 -10.36 4.83 -0.10
CA ILE A 172 -10.91 3.71 0.66
C ILE A 172 -11.60 2.70 -0.27
N VAL A 173 -12.40 3.17 -1.23
CA VAL A 173 -13.07 2.31 -2.22
C VAL A 173 -12.05 1.55 -3.07
N GLY A 174 -11.01 2.22 -3.57
CA GLY A 174 -9.94 1.58 -4.34
C GLY A 174 -9.20 0.50 -3.55
N LEU A 175 -8.85 0.80 -2.31
CA LEU A 175 -8.19 -0.12 -1.39
C LEU A 175 -9.07 -1.34 -1.05
N LEU A 176 -10.34 -1.12 -0.71
CA LEU A 176 -11.28 -2.20 -0.36
C LEU A 176 -11.53 -3.12 -1.55
N MET A 177 -11.63 -2.59 -2.76
CA MET A 177 -11.83 -3.38 -3.97
C MET A 177 -10.72 -4.42 -4.14
N ILE A 178 -9.46 -4.05 -3.93
CA ILE A 178 -8.32 -4.98 -4.00
C ILE A 178 -8.31 -5.94 -2.81
N SER A 179 -8.53 -5.44 -1.59
CA SER A 179 -8.51 -6.25 -0.37
C SER A 179 -9.56 -7.37 -0.42
N ILE A 180 -10.78 -7.06 -0.85
CA ILE A 180 -11.87 -8.03 -0.99
C ILE A 180 -11.52 -9.05 -2.09
N THR A 181 -11.00 -8.59 -3.23
CA THR A 181 -10.62 -9.48 -4.34
C THR A 181 -9.56 -10.50 -3.90
N VAL A 182 -8.55 -10.08 -3.15
CA VAL A 182 -7.52 -10.95 -2.62
C VAL A 182 -8.09 -11.95 -1.62
N GLN A 183 -8.96 -11.52 -0.69
CA GLN A 183 -9.59 -12.40 0.30
C GLN A 183 -10.47 -13.46 -0.36
N VAL A 184 -11.31 -13.08 -1.33
CA VAL A 184 -12.18 -14.02 -2.05
C VAL A 184 -11.37 -15.07 -2.82
N ARG A 185 -10.25 -14.66 -3.44
CA ARG A 185 -9.35 -15.61 -4.12
C ARG A 185 -8.69 -16.58 -3.14
N ALA A 186 -8.22 -16.09 -1.99
CA ALA A 186 -7.62 -16.93 -0.95
C ALA A 186 -8.63 -17.96 -0.41
N SER A 187 -9.85 -17.55 -0.10
CA SER A 187 -10.91 -18.45 0.38
C SER A 187 -11.29 -19.53 -0.63
N ARG A 188 -11.29 -19.21 -1.93
CA ARG A 188 -11.56 -20.20 -2.98
C ARG A 188 -10.43 -21.20 -3.18
N ALA A 189 -9.18 -20.79 -2.92
CA ALA A 189 -8.02 -21.69 -3.02
C ALA A 189 -7.98 -22.72 -1.89
N THR A 190 -8.47 -22.37 -0.69
CA THR A 190 -8.54 -23.28 0.48
C THR A 190 -9.76 -24.22 0.47
N ALA A 191 -10.76 -23.94 -0.38
CA ALA A 191 -11.97 -24.76 -0.50
C ALA A 191 -11.87 -25.89 -1.55
N LYS A 192 -10.75 -25.99 -2.25
CA LYS A 192 -10.40 -27.07 -3.20
C LYS A 192 -9.38 -28.02 -2.61
#